data_39f292fb6df9519baee09355b4bc88ee
#
_entry.id   39f292fb6df9519baee09355b4bc88ee
#
_cell.length_a   1.000
_cell.length_b   1.000
_cell.length_c   1.000
_cell.angle_alpha   90.00
_cell.angle_beta   90.00
_cell.angle_gamma   90.00
#
_symmetry.space_group_name_H-M   'P 1'
#
loop_
_entity.id
_entity.type
_entity.pdbx_description
1 polymer ?
#
loop_
_entity_poly.entity_id
_entity_poly.type
_entity_poly.pdbx_seq_one_letter_code
_entity_poly.pdbx_strand_id
1 'polypeptide(L)'
;MFRRFFAKSRSPLSGAPAVRRMKTYSAQSGYVYQYFYEGHREFDAGGERGTEFVFHISADRKTWTDLSVLVSASAIQTWEQANTRELSANEHYAIAKMALFQAFDERPGPAQMREQVRVRNADIDGIVDTLGL
;
A
#
# COMPACT_ATOMS: atom_id res chain seq x y z
N MET A 1 -27.19 4.68 2.96
CA MET A 1 -26.76 4.89 2.60
C MET A 1 -26.00 5.00 2.13
N PHE A 2 -25.55 5.25 1.86
CA PHE A 2 -24.90 5.54 1.22
C PHE A 2 -23.84 5.38 1.30
N ARG A 3 -23.31 5.03 1.50
CA ARG A 3 -22.30 4.86 1.41
C ARG A 3 -21.60 4.54 0.27
N ARG A 4 -21.65 4.12 -0.51
CA ARG A 4 -21.14 3.75 -1.70
C ARG A 4 -20.83 4.83 -2.56
N PHE A 5 -21.32 5.88 -2.42
CA PHE A 5 -20.94 6.94 -3.27
C PHE A 5 -19.62 7.58 -2.92
N PHE A 6 -18.94 7.10 -1.92
CA PHE A 6 -17.60 7.54 -1.69
C PHE A 6 -16.68 7.27 -2.85
N ALA A 7 -16.90 6.17 -3.57
CA ALA A 7 -16.09 5.86 -4.73
C ALA A 7 -16.12 6.98 -5.76
N LYS A 8 -17.21 7.71 -5.83
CA LYS A 8 -17.38 8.79 -6.80
C LYS A 8 -16.55 10.02 -6.49
N SER A 9 -16.15 10.20 -5.23
CA SER A 9 -15.39 11.38 -4.81
C SER A 9 -13.90 11.12 -4.74
N ARG A 10 -13.45 9.93 -5.15
CA ARG A 10 -12.03 9.63 -5.14
C ARG A 10 -11.29 10.41 -6.18
N SER A 11 -10.13 10.92 -5.81
CA SER A 11 -9.24 11.59 -6.73
C SER A 11 -8.66 10.61 -7.74
N PRO A 12 -8.31 11.07 -8.94
CA PRO A 12 -7.58 10.23 -9.88
C PRO A 12 -6.24 9.80 -9.31
N LEU A 13 -5.74 8.66 -9.78
CA LEU A 13 -4.42 8.20 -9.39
C LEU A 13 -3.34 9.01 -10.10
N SER A 14 -2.26 9.27 -9.38
CA SER A 14 -1.06 9.93 -9.90
C SER A 14 0.11 8.98 -9.80
N GLY A 15 1.22 9.29 -10.49
CA GLY A 15 2.47 8.55 -10.33
C GLY A 15 2.47 7.16 -10.93
N ALA A 16 1.50 6.84 -11.78
CA ALA A 16 1.51 5.55 -12.48
C ALA A 16 2.77 5.43 -13.34
N PRO A 17 3.41 4.25 -13.41
CA PRO A 17 4.57 4.07 -14.28
C PRO A 17 4.21 4.29 -15.73
N ALA A 18 5.15 4.86 -16.51
CA ALA A 18 4.96 5.04 -17.95
C ALA A 18 4.78 3.70 -18.65
N VAL A 19 5.49 2.68 -18.17
CA VAL A 19 5.35 1.31 -18.66
C VAL A 19 4.89 0.44 -17.51
N ARG A 20 3.74 -0.19 -17.69
CA ARG A 20 3.14 -1.07 -16.69
C ARG A 20 3.86 -2.40 -16.71
N ARG A 21 4.50 -2.75 -15.61
CA ARG A 21 5.29 -3.98 -15.52
C ARG A 21 4.72 -4.92 -14.48
N MET A 22 4.47 -6.14 -14.89
CA MET A 22 4.05 -7.19 -13.99
C MET A 22 5.25 -7.69 -13.20
N LYS A 23 5.10 -7.72 -11.88
CA LYS A 23 6.11 -8.25 -10.98
C LYS A 23 5.56 -9.45 -10.25
N THR A 24 6.46 -10.27 -9.71
CA THR A 24 6.10 -11.50 -9.02
C THR A 24 6.69 -11.50 -7.63
N TYR A 25 5.90 -11.96 -6.66
CA TYR A 25 6.34 -12.12 -5.29
C TYR A 25 5.94 -13.50 -4.78
N SER A 26 6.94 -14.30 -4.36
CA SER A 26 6.71 -15.63 -3.78
C SER A 26 6.53 -15.44 -2.28
N ALA A 27 5.31 -15.60 -1.81
CA ALA A 27 4.96 -15.31 -0.43
C ALA A 27 5.24 -16.49 0.49
N GLN A 28 5.53 -16.18 1.75
CA GLN A 28 5.70 -17.20 2.79
C GLN A 28 4.41 -17.97 3.06
N SER A 29 3.27 -17.38 2.69
CA SER A 29 1.98 -18.06 2.77
C SER A 29 1.86 -19.24 1.80
N GLY A 30 2.80 -19.37 0.85
CA GLY A 30 2.79 -20.42 -0.16
C GLY A 30 2.24 -20.00 -1.49
N TYR A 31 1.62 -18.83 -1.57
CA TYR A 31 1.08 -18.30 -2.82
C TYR A 31 2.14 -17.52 -3.56
N VAL A 32 2.03 -17.48 -4.89
CA VAL A 32 2.87 -16.65 -5.74
C VAL A 32 1.96 -15.59 -6.33
N TYR A 33 2.21 -14.32 -5.96
CA TYR A 33 1.39 -13.21 -6.40
C TYR A 33 2.04 -12.48 -7.55
N GLN A 34 1.24 -12.04 -8.50
CA GLN A 34 1.63 -11.07 -9.52
C GLN A 34 1.01 -9.74 -9.14
N TYR A 35 1.72 -8.66 -9.43
CA TYR A 35 1.19 -7.34 -9.10
C TYR A 35 1.72 -6.28 -10.04
N PHE A 36 0.89 -5.24 -10.19
CA PHE A 36 1.24 -4.00 -10.89
C PHE A 36 1.04 -2.85 -9.93
N TYR A 37 1.87 -1.83 -10.05
CA TYR A 37 1.62 -0.57 -9.36
C TYR A 37 0.74 0.32 -10.24
N GLU A 38 -0.38 0.78 -9.71
CA GLU A 38 -1.34 1.57 -10.46
C GLU A 38 -1.24 3.07 -10.19
N GLY A 39 -0.58 3.46 -9.11
CA GLY A 39 -0.45 4.86 -8.73
C GLY A 39 -0.92 5.12 -7.32
N HIS A 40 -0.99 6.40 -6.97
CA HIS A 40 -1.38 6.80 -5.62
C HIS A 40 -2.32 8.01 -5.68
N ARG A 41 -3.01 8.23 -4.56
CA ARG A 41 -3.86 9.41 -4.35
C ARG A 41 -3.96 9.67 -2.86
N GLU A 42 -4.41 10.86 -2.51
CA GLU A 42 -4.66 11.16 -1.11
C GLU A 42 -5.96 10.54 -0.65
N PHE A 43 -6.01 10.14 0.61
CA PHE A 43 -7.25 9.69 1.21
C PHE A 43 -7.53 10.48 2.48
N ASP A 44 -8.81 10.62 2.79
CA ASP A 44 -9.28 11.28 3.99
C ASP A 44 -10.56 10.56 4.39
N ALA A 45 -10.49 9.72 5.40
CA ALA A 45 -11.62 8.90 5.81
C ALA A 45 -11.54 8.59 7.30
N GLY A 46 -12.65 8.75 7.99
CA GLY A 46 -12.77 8.38 9.38
C GLY A 46 -11.83 9.13 10.31
N GLY A 47 -11.54 10.40 10.01
CA GLY A 47 -10.64 11.19 10.82
C GLY A 47 -9.17 10.93 10.57
N GLU A 48 -8.86 10.02 9.65
CA GLU A 48 -7.50 9.69 9.27
C GLU A 48 -7.27 10.11 7.83
N ARG A 49 -6.07 10.59 7.54
CA ARG A 49 -5.70 10.95 6.18
C ARG A 49 -4.26 10.51 5.90
N GLY A 50 -3.94 10.44 4.63
CA GLY A 50 -2.62 10.03 4.18
C GLY A 50 -2.60 9.77 2.70
N THR A 51 -1.76 8.84 2.27
CA THR A 51 -1.62 8.46 0.87
C THR A 51 -2.07 7.03 0.69
N GLU A 52 -2.92 6.83 -0.31
CA GLU A 52 -3.38 5.51 -0.74
C GLU A 52 -2.57 5.09 -1.96
N PHE A 53 -1.83 3.99 -1.83
CA PHE A 53 -1.09 3.39 -2.96
C PHE A 53 -1.91 2.21 -3.45
N VAL A 54 -2.17 2.18 -4.76
CA VAL A 54 -3.04 1.16 -5.34
C VAL A 54 -2.22 0.18 -6.17
N PHE A 55 -2.40 -1.10 -5.87
CA PHE A 55 -1.76 -2.20 -6.59
C PHE A 55 -2.85 -3.09 -7.18
N HIS A 56 -2.58 -3.60 -8.37
CA HIS A 56 -3.44 -4.56 -9.04
C HIS A 56 -2.80 -5.92 -8.87
N ILE A 57 -3.46 -6.84 -8.20
CA ILE A 57 -2.85 -8.10 -7.77
C ILE A 57 -3.63 -9.32 -8.23
N SER A 58 -2.91 -10.44 -8.38
CA SER A 58 -3.51 -11.73 -8.71
C SER A 58 -2.65 -12.86 -8.17
N ALA A 59 -3.29 -13.96 -7.80
CA ALA A 59 -2.59 -15.18 -7.40
C ALA A 59 -2.67 -16.28 -8.45
N ASP A 60 -3.46 -16.10 -9.51
CA ASP A 60 -3.68 -17.10 -10.55
C ASP A 60 -3.51 -16.55 -11.97
N ARG A 61 -3.19 -15.25 -12.07
CA ARG A 61 -3.04 -14.51 -13.33
C ARG A 61 -4.34 -14.39 -14.13
N LYS A 62 -5.46 -14.77 -13.55
CA LYS A 62 -6.77 -14.72 -14.21
C LYS A 62 -7.71 -13.79 -13.46
N THR A 63 -7.73 -13.91 -12.15
CA THR A 63 -8.58 -13.09 -11.28
C THR A 63 -7.72 -11.99 -10.69
N TRP A 64 -8.05 -10.75 -11.02
CA TRP A 64 -7.31 -9.57 -10.56
C TRP A 64 -8.17 -8.71 -9.67
N THR A 65 -7.57 -8.12 -8.67
CA THR A 65 -8.27 -7.21 -7.78
C THR A 65 -7.34 -6.05 -7.41
N ASP A 66 -7.93 -4.89 -7.14
CA ASP A 66 -7.17 -3.77 -6.65
C ASP A 66 -7.02 -3.87 -5.14
N LEU A 67 -5.82 -3.61 -4.68
CA LEU A 67 -5.50 -3.58 -3.25
C LEU A 67 -4.95 -2.21 -2.91
N SER A 68 -5.53 -1.58 -1.90
CA SER A 68 -5.05 -0.28 -1.41
C SER A 68 -4.17 -0.45 -0.20
N VAL A 69 -3.01 0.20 -0.23
CA VAL A 69 -2.12 0.32 0.93
C VAL A 69 -2.25 1.76 1.40
N LEU A 70 -2.79 1.93 2.61
CA LEU A 70 -3.04 3.24 3.19
C LEU A 70 -1.91 3.60 4.14
N VAL A 71 -1.11 4.58 3.76
CA VAL A 71 0.00 5.06 4.58
C VAL A 71 -0.46 6.32 5.29
N SER A 72 -0.59 6.25 6.60
CA SER A 72 -1.08 7.35 7.42
C SER A 72 -0.10 8.53 7.39
N ALA A 73 -0.62 9.73 7.17
CA ALA A 73 0.18 10.94 7.24
C ALA A 73 0.78 11.12 8.64
N SER A 74 0.02 10.76 9.66
CA SER A 74 0.49 10.81 11.05
C SER A 74 1.67 9.88 11.28
N ALA A 75 1.65 8.67 10.70
CA ALA A 75 2.77 7.74 10.83
C ALA A 75 4.05 8.32 10.24
N ILE A 76 3.95 8.90 9.05
CA ILE A 76 5.09 9.50 8.38
C ILE A 76 5.62 10.69 9.19
N GLN A 77 4.74 11.58 9.61
CA GLN A 77 5.14 12.78 10.35
C GLN A 77 5.78 12.44 11.69
N THR A 78 5.23 11.48 12.40
CA THR A 78 5.78 11.05 13.69
C THR A 78 7.18 10.49 13.51
N TRP A 79 7.39 9.66 12.50
CA TRP A 79 8.70 9.11 12.21
C TRP A 79 9.70 10.21 11.83
N GLU A 80 9.28 11.13 10.95
CA GLU A 80 10.15 12.22 10.49
C GLU A 80 10.60 13.11 11.63
N GLN A 81 9.69 13.41 12.55
CA GLN A 81 10.02 14.24 13.71
C GLN A 81 10.96 13.52 14.66
N ALA A 82 10.73 12.24 14.91
CA ALA A 82 11.56 11.46 15.81
C ALA A 82 12.97 11.24 15.27
N ASN A 83 13.12 11.20 13.95
CA ASN A 83 14.41 10.90 13.31
C ASN A 83 15.06 12.13 12.68
N THR A 84 14.43 13.29 12.78
CA THR A 84 14.92 14.56 12.24
C THR A 84 15.31 14.40 10.76
N ARG A 85 14.41 13.79 9.98
CA ARG A 85 14.67 13.47 8.59
C ARG A 85 13.36 13.40 7.82
N GLU A 86 13.33 13.98 6.63
CA GLU A 86 12.18 13.90 5.74
C GLU A 86 12.31 12.69 4.82
N LEU A 87 11.18 12.00 4.62
CA LEU A 87 11.13 10.89 3.68
C LEU A 87 10.72 11.40 2.30
N SER A 88 11.40 10.93 1.27
CA SER A 88 11.12 11.31 -0.11
C SER A 88 9.90 10.56 -0.64
N ALA A 89 9.39 11.00 -1.79
CA ALA A 89 8.27 10.32 -2.45
C ALA A 89 8.62 8.86 -2.78
N ASN A 90 9.85 8.61 -3.23
CA ASN A 90 10.29 7.25 -3.51
C ASN A 90 10.34 6.40 -2.25
N GLU A 91 10.70 6.99 -1.13
CA GLU A 91 10.73 6.28 0.15
C GLU A 91 9.32 6.00 0.66
N HIS A 92 8.37 6.91 0.45
CA HIS A 92 6.96 6.63 0.75
C HIS A 92 6.46 5.43 -0.04
N TYR A 93 6.78 5.38 -1.32
CA TYR A 93 6.41 4.25 -2.18
C TYR A 93 7.05 2.94 -1.68
N ALA A 94 8.33 3.00 -1.31
CA ALA A 94 9.04 1.82 -0.80
C ALA A 94 8.39 1.29 0.48
N ILE A 95 7.93 2.18 1.35
CA ILE A 95 7.21 1.81 2.57
C ILE A 95 5.91 1.08 2.22
N ALA A 96 5.15 1.62 1.27
CA ALA A 96 3.90 1.00 0.83
C ALA A 96 4.15 -0.38 0.23
N LYS A 97 5.19 -0.51 -0.59
CA LYS A 97 5.54 -1.78 -1.24
C LYS A 97 5.96 -2.83 -0.21
N MET A 98 6.73 -2.42 0.79
CA MET A 98 7.13 -3.34 1.86
C MET A 98 5.90 -3.81 2.65
N ALA A 99 4.95 -2.93 2.92
CA ALA A 99 3.72 -3.29 3.60
C ALA A 99 2.91 -4.28 2.76
N LEU A 100 2.89 -4.11 1.44
CA LEU A 100 2.25 -5.06 0.53
C LEU A 100 2.88 -6.44 0.66
N PHE A 101 4.21 -6.51 0.65
CA PHE A 101 4.92 -7.78 0.76
C PHE A 101 4.65 -8.47 2.10
N GLN A 102 4.63 -7.70 3.17
CA GLN A 102 4.29 -8.23 4.49
C GLN A 102 2.88 -8.82 4.50
N ALA A 103 1.92 -8.15 3.86
CA ALA A 103 0.57 -8.67 3.78
C ALA A 103 0.51 -9.96 2.95
N PHE A 104 1.25 -10.04 1.85
CA PHE A 104 1.36 -11.28 1.08
C PHE A 104 1.88 -12.44 1.93
N ASP A 105 2.87 -12.16 2.79
CA ASP A 105 3.48 -13.18 3.62
C ASP A 105 2.59 -13.60 4.79
N GLU A 106 1.88 -12.64 5.38
CA GLU A 106 1.17 -12.87 6.65
C GLU A 106 -0.26 -13.33 6.48
N ARG A 107 -0.93 -12.87 5.42
CA ARG A 107 -2.33 -13.24 5.21
C ARG A 107 -2.44 -14.64 4.64
N PRO A 108 -3.48 -15.39 5.05
CA PRO A 108 -3.59 -16.82 4.67
C PRO A 108 -3.66 -17.06 3.16
N GLY A 109 -4.29 -16.18 2.40
CA GLY A 109 -4.40 -16.39 0.97
C GLY A 109 -5.11 -15.25 0.24
N PRO A 110 -5.39 -15.46 -1.06
CA PRO A 110 -5.93 -14.39 -1.91
C PRO A 110 -7.24 -13.79 -1.44
N ALA A 111 -8.10 -14.57 -0.79
CA ALA A 111 -9.38 -14.06 -0.31
C ALA A 111 -9.18 -12.93 0.71
N GLN A 112 -8.17 -13.03 1.55
CA GLN A 112 -7.86 -12.03 2.57
C GLN A 112 -7.12 -10.83 1.98
N MET A 113 -6.58 -10.97 0.76
CA MET A 113 -5.88 -9.88 0.10
C MET A 113 -6.81 -8.85 -0.54
N ARG A 114 -8.11 -8.98 -0.33
CA ARG A 114 -9.07 -7.95 -0.76
C ARG A 114 -9.16 -6.82 0.23
N GLU A 115 -8.71 -7.04 1.46
CA GLU A 115 -8.80 -6.02 2.49
C GLU A 115 -7.61 -5.08 2.43
N GLN A 116 -7.87 -3.81 2.72
CA GLN A 116 -6.83 -2.79 2.72
C GLN A 116 -5.67 -3.17 3.63
N VAL A 117 -4.50 -2.72 3.26
CA VAL A 117 -3.31 -2.79 4.10
C VAL A 117 -3.11 -1.41 4.70
N ARG A 118 -2.86 -1.34 6.00
CA ARG A 118 -2.67 -0.06 6.68
C ARG A 118 -1.28 0.03 7.27
N VAL A 119 -0.63 1.17 7.06
CA VAL A 119 0.63 1.50 7.71
C VAL A 119 0.33 2.61 8.71
N ARG A 120 0.36 2.25 9.98
CA ARG A 120 0.05 3.15 11.09
C ARG A 120 1.33 3.49 11.86
N ASN A 121 1.18 4.34 12.88
CA ASN A 121 2.31 4.74 13.71
C ASN A 121 3.05 3.53 14.29
N ALA A 122 2.32 2.49 14.68
CA ALA A 122 2.93 1.28 15.25
C ALA A 122 3.72 0.45 14.24
N ASP A 123 3.46 0.64 12.94
CA ASP A 123 4.04 -0.18 11.89
C ASP A 123 5.28 0.43 11.26
N ILE A 124 5.38 1.76 11.31
CA ILE A 124 6.34 2.49 10.48
C ILE A 124 7.80 2.18 10.82
N ASP A 125 8.13 2.06 12.10
CA ASP A 125 9.51 1.84 12.52
C ASP A 125 10.07 0.53 11.98
N GLY A 126 9.30 -0.55 12.09
CA GLY A 126 9.73 -1.85 11.60
C GLY A 126 9.92 -1.87 10.09
N ILE A 127 9.04 -1.19 9.37
CA ILE A 127 9.13 -1.12 7.90
C ILE A 127 10.37 -0.33 7.48
N VAL A 128 10.58 0.83 8.10
CA VAL A 128 11.73 1.69 7.79
C VAL A 128 13.03 0.98 8.10
N ASP A 129 13.09 0.28 9.24
CA ASP A 129 14.27 -0.51 9.61
C ASP A 129 14.56 -1.61 8.58
N THR A 130 13.53 -2.33 8.16
CA THR A 130 13.68 -3.39 7.15
C THR A 130 14.20 -2.84 5.84
N LEU A 131 13.77 -1.63 5.46
CA LEU A 131 14.23 -0.97 4.24
C LEU A 131 15.63 -0.40 4.36
N GLY A 132 16.14 -0.23 5.57
CA GLY A 132 17.45 0.38 5.79
C GLY A 132 17.48 1.88 5.60
N LEU A 133 16.35 2.52 5.81
CA LEU A 133 16.25 3.99 5.66
C LEU A 133 16.77 4.76 6.86
#